data_5440db860b58b036adb8941957b089e4
#
_entry.id   5440db860b58b036adb8941957b089e4
#
_cell.length_a   1.000
_cell.length_b   1.000
_cell.length_c   1.000
_cell.angle_alpha   90.00
_cell.angle_beta   90.00
_cell.angle_gamma   90.00
#
_symmetry.space_group_name_H-M   'P 1'
#
loop_
_entity.id
_entity.type
_entity.pdbx_description
1 polymer ?
#
loop_
_entity_poly.entity_id
_entity_poly.type
_entity_poly.pdbx_seq_one_letter_code
_entity_poly.pdbx_strand_id
1 'polypeptide(L)'
;MAIYNKYVQIGPPAGTAAAAEVAMVKVLEKYKNVVVVLEDMAIPGLDWLKKNAPERIVECGIAEANAAVIASGLAAEGFMPFMHSFSFACIERAYNQIRQSILVDRFNVKIIGRDGVWGELGVSHDIVEGIGCTRVLPNLVILNAADVVEAEKAFLAMADYVGPVYFRAEYAAPAPLKIFTNDYPFEIGKAYTIKHGKDATIIATGYMVTESIKAIDILAKDGLDVGIIDMSTLKPLDEEAVIEAAEQTRAIVTAENGSIIGGLGEGVAAVLAENMPAALVRVGVEDEFSQSARTDAPKDELKAFFGLSAEDIVLSVKECITKRDKFKLTRK
;
A
#
# COMPACT_ATOMS: atom_id res chain seq x y z
N MET A 1 12.13 25.57 -4.48
CA MET A 1 11.51 24.83 -3.37
C MET A 1 10.21 24.24 -3.90
N ALA A 2 9.98 22.95 -3.78
CA ALA A 2 8.73 22.34 -4.24
C ALA A 2 7.54 22.92 -3.46
N ILE A 3 6.45 23.28 -4.16
CA ILE A 3 5.22 23.74 -3.52
C ILE A 3 4.33 22.51 -3.33
N TYR A 4 4.22 22.07 -2.09
CA TYR A 4 3.36 20.95 -1.69
C TYR A 4 1.93 21.41 -1.39
N ASN A 5 0.98 20.49 -1.49
CA ASN A 5 -0.41 20.75 -1.15
C ASN A 5 -0.65 20.92 0.37
N LYS A 6 -1.84 21.41 0.74
CA LYS A 6 -2.20 21.93 2.07
C LYS A 6 -1.83 21.03 3.24
N TYR A 7 -2.02 19.72 3.12
CA TYR A 7 -1.80 18.76 4.22
C TYR A 7 -0.45 18.07 4.18
N VAL A 8 0.50 18.59 3.39
CA VAL A 8 1.83 18.01 3.23
C VAL A 8 2.88 18.84 3.95
N GLN A 9 3.58 18.20 4.88
CA GLN A 9 4.72 18.77 5.60
C GLN A 9 5.79 17.70 5.79
N ILE A 10 6.77 17.69 4.88
CA ILE A 10 7.83 16.68 4.91
C ILE A 10 8.66 16.81 6.19
N GLY A 11 8.68 15.75 6.95
CA GLY A 11 9.43 15.61 8.21
C GLY A 11 10.39 14.42 8.18
N PRO A 12 11.09 14.19 9.31
CA PRO A 12 12.02 13.07 9.41
C PRO A 12 11.31 11.73 9.27
N PRO A 13 12.05 10.68 8.87
CA PRO A 13 11.50 9.32 8.78
C PRO A 13 10.91 8.83 10.11
N ALA A 14 9.78 8.13 10.05
CA ALA A 14 9.12 7.51 11.19
C ALA A 14 8.45 6.19 10.81
N GLY A 15 8.65 5.14 11.60
CA GLY A 15 8.12 3.81 11.29
C GLY A 15 6.60 3.72 11.46
N THR A 16 5.93 3.08 10.52
CA THR A 16 4.46 2.92 10.50
C THR A 16 3.92 1.96 11.55
N ALA A 17 4.74 1.02 12.03
CA ALA A 17 4.33 0.03 13.06
C ALA A 17 3.88 0.69 14.37
N ALA A 18 4.56 1.76 14.82
CA ALA A 18 4.17 2.48 16.04
C ALA A 18 2.82 3.21 15.85
N ALA A 19 2.54 3.72 14.67
CA ALA A 19 1.24 4.34 14.37
C ALA A 19 0.12 3.30 14.37
N ALA A 20 0.37 2.11 13.82
CA ALA A 20 -0.57 1.01 13.85
C ALA A 20 -0.89 0.54 15.28
N GLU A 21 0.11 0.52 16.18
CA GLU A 21 -0.09 0.22 17.61
C GLU A 21 -1.07 1.21 18.25
N VAL A 22 -0.83 2.51 18.08
CA VAL A 22 -1.69 3.58 18.62
C VAL A 22 -3.09 3.50 18.04
N ALA A 23 -3.21 3.29 16.73
CA ALA A 23 -4.49 3.19 16.05
C ALA A 23 -5.28 1.96 16.51
N MET A 24 -4.62 0.80 16.65
CA MET A 24 -5.28 -0.43 17.08
C MET A 24 -5.82 -0.30 18.51
N VAL A 25 -5.07 0.32 19.43
CA VAL A 25 -5.58 0.57 20.79
C VAL A 25 -6.85 1.44 20.75
N LYS A 26 -6.87 2.51 19.95
CA LYS A 26 -8.07 3.34 19.76
C LYS A 26 -9.26 2.54 19.20
N VAL A 27 -9.02 1.65 18.25
CA VAL A 27 -10.03 0.74 17.69
C VAL A 27 -10.56 -0.19 18.77
N LEU A 28 -9.70 -0.82 19.57
CA LEU A 28 -10.05 -1.73 20.66
C LEU A 28 -10.85 -1.05 21.77
N GLU A 29 -10.59 0.20 22.05
CA GLU A 29 -11.33 1.00 23.02
C GLU A 29 -12.70 1.40 22.49
N LYS A 30 -12.77 1.79 21.21
CA LYS A 30 -14.01 2.24 20.54
C LYS A 30 -14.98 1.09 20.27
N TYR A 31 -14.47 -0.04 19.77
CA TYR A 31 -15.29 -1.17 19.34
C TYR A 31 -15.17 -2.38 20.27
N LYS A 32 -16.23 -2.68 21.04
CA LYS A 32 -16.22 -3.79 22.01
C LYS A 32 -16.35 -5.17 21.36
N ASN A 33 -16.84 -5.23 20.12
CA ASN A 33 -16.97 -6.45 19.32
C ASN A 33 -15.72 -6.76 18.47
N VAL A 34 -14.66 -5.98 18.58
CA VAL A 34 -13.38 -6.34 17.93
C VAL A 34 -12.75 -7.52 18.65
N VAL A 35 -12.38 -8.53 17.88
CA VAL A 35 -11.59 -9.68 18.32
C VAL A 35 -10.36 -9.79 17.42
N VAL A 36 -9.28 -10.31 17.97
CA VAL A 36 -8.01 -10.48 17.23
C VAL A 36 -7.77 -11.96 17.01
N VAL A 37 -7.54 -12.34 15.76
CA VAL A 37 -7.22 -13.70 15.35
C VAL A 37 -5.72 -13.76 15.04
N LEU A 38 -4.98 -14.52 15.82
CA LEU A 38 -3.52 -14.63 15.76
C LEU A 38 -3.08 -15.93 15.13
N GLU A 39 -1.95 -15.88 14.46
CA GLU A 39 -1.27 -16.99 13.79
C GLU A 39 0.18 -17.10 14.31
N ASP A 40 0.32 -17.21 15.65
CA ASP A 40 1.62 -17.23 16.34
C ASP A 40 2.48 -15.99 16.04
N MET A 41 1.83 -14.84 15.87
CA MET A 41 2.49 -13.56 15.60
C MET A 41 1.95 -12.44 16.50
N ALA A 42 2.83 -11.52 16.84
CA ALA A 42 2.42 -10.28 17.51
C ALA A 42 1.68 -9.35 16.51
N ILE A 43 0.57 -8.79 16.96
CA ILE A 43 -0.21 -7.78 16.24
C ILE A 43 -0.14 -6.45 17.02
N PRO A 44 -0.26 -5.30 16.37
CA PRO A 44 -0.48 -4.04 17.05
C PRO A 44 -1.63 -4.13 18.07
N GLY A 45 -1.45 -3.58 19.26
CA GLY A 45 -2.45 -3.63 20.34
C GLY A 45 -2.46 -4.93 21.18
N LEU A 46 -1.61 -5.92 20.88
CA LEU A 46 -1.62 -7.20 21.59
C LEU A 46 -1.33 -7.08 23.08
N ASP A 47 -0.37 -6.25 23.48
CA ASP A 47 -0.04 -6.06 24.90
C ASP A 47 -1.19 -5.36 25.64
N TRP A 48 -1.85 -4.42 24.99
CA TRP A 48 -3.06 -3.81 25.52
C TRP A 48 -4.17 -4.85 25.72
N LEU A 49 -4.41 -5.74 24.73
CA LEU A 49 -5.39 -6.81 24.81
C LEU A 49 -5.09 -7.78 25.93
N LYS A 50 -3.86 -8.30 26.03
CA LYS A 50 -3.45 -9.22 27.10
C LYS A 50 -3.72 -8.65 28.48
N LYS A 51 -3.58 -7.34 28.63
CA LYS A 51 -3.79 -6.65 29.92
C LYS A 51 -5.25 -6.31 30.20
N ASN A 52 -6.03 -5.91 29.18
CA ASN A 52 -7.32 -5.25 29.38
C ASN A 52 -8.53 -6.09 28.90
N ALA A 53 -8.33 -7.01 27.95
CA ALA A 53 -9.41 -7.80 27.33
C ALA A 53 -8.87 -9.12 26.73
N PRO A 54 -8.25 -10.01 27.53
CA PRO A 54 -7.63 -11.24 26.99
C PRO A 54 -8.63 -12.19 26.34
N GLU A 55 -9.89 -12.11 26.69
CA GLU A 55 -10.99 -12.89 26.08
C GLU A 55 -11.27 -12.52 24.62
N ARG A 56 -10.70 -11.43 24.14
CA ARG A 56 -10.82 -10.96 22.75
C ARG A 56 -9.67 -11.44 21.87
N ILE A 57 -8.81 -12.31 22.38
CA ILE A 57 -7.70 -12.93 21.67
C ILE A 57 -8.08 -14.35 21.30
N VAL A 58 -8.00 -14.67 20.02
CA VAL A 58 -8.19 -16.01 19.46
C VAL A 58 -6.89 -16.44 18.82
N GLU A 59 -6.15 -17.32 19.51
CA GLU A 59 -4.89 -17.87 18.99
C GLU A 59 -5.17 -19.15 18.21
N CYS A 60 -4.76 -19.17 16.93
CA CYS A 60 -4.97 -20.29 16.01
C CYS A 60 -3.68 -21.12 15.77
N GLY A 61 -2.54 -20.63 16.26
CA GLY A 61 -1.23 -21.16 15.87
C GLY A 61 -0.94 -20.90 14.38
N ILE A 62 0.10 -21.50 13.84
CA ILE A 62 0.47 -21.37 12.42
C ILE A 62 -0.51 -22.19 11.56
N ALA A 63 -1.73 -21.66 11.40
CA ALA A 63 -2.85 -22.33 10.74
C ALA A 63 -3.73 -21.32 9.97
N GLU A 64 -3.17 -20.65 8.98
CA GLU A 64 -3.69 -19.47 8.29
C GLU A 64 -5.08 -19.72 7.65
N ALA A 65 -5.22 -20.88 6.99
CA ALA A 65 -6.51 -21.26 6.39
C ALA A 65 -7.59 -21.46 7.47
N ASN A 66 -7.24 -22.01 8.64
CA ASN A 66 -8.15 -22.16 9.78
C ASN A 66 -8.48 -20.80 10.40
N ALA A 67 -7.49 -19.92 10.55
CA ALA A 67 -7.68 -18.56 11.06
C ALA A 67 -8.68 -17.77 10.20
N ALA A 68 -8.61 -17.86 8.89
CA ALA A 68 -9.56 -17.22 7.98
C ALA A 68 -11.01 -17.75 8.16
N VAL A 69 -11.19 -19.06 8.36
CA VAL A 69 -12.50 -19.67 8.62
C VAL A 69 -13.03 -19.28 10.00
N ILE A 70 -12.17 -19.27 11.03
CA ILE A 70 -12.54 -18.79 12.37
C ILE A 70 -12.98 -17.32 12.31
N ALA A 71 -12.20 -16.46 11.62
CA ALA A 71 -12.55 -15.05 11.44
C ALA A 71 -13.90 -14.89 10.74
N SER A 72 -14.20 -15.70 9.72
CA SER A 72 -15.50 -15.64 9.05
C SER A 72 -16.66 -16.02 9.98
N GLY A 73 -16.49 -17.08 10.78
CA GLY A 73 -17.50 -17.51 11.76
C GLY A 73 -17.75 -16.46 12.84
N LEU A 74 -16.69 -15.85 13.37
CA LEU A 74 -16.82 -14.74 14.32
C LEU A 74 -17.53 -13.53 13.70
N ALA A 75 -17.24 -13.20 12.45
CA ALA A 75 -17.90 -12.10 11.76
C ALA A 75 -19.39 -12.39 11.50
N ALA A 76 -19.77 -13.64 11.22
CA ALA A 76 -21.16 -14.06 11.08
C ALA A 76 -21.95 -13.88 12.39
N GLU A 77 -21.30 -14.00 13.55
CA GLU A 77 -21.88 -13.77 14.89
C GLU A 77 -21.83 -12.28 15.33
N GLY A 78 -21.43 -11.37 14.42
CA GLY A 78 -21.43 -9.91 14.67
C GLY A 78 -20.17 -9.35 15.32
N PHE A 79 -19.13 -10.15 15.45
CA PHE A 79 -17.80 -9.64 15.83
C PHE A 79 -17.13 -8.96 14.65
N MET A 80 -16.06 -8.19 14.95
CA MET A 80 -15.17 -7.59 13.96
C MET A 80 -13.77 -8.20 14.13
N PRO A 81 -13.47 -9.29 13.44
CA PRO A 81 -12.16 -9.93 13.54
C PRO A 81 -11.08 -9.11 12.84
N PHE A 82 -9.97 -8.92 13.53
CA PHE A 82 -8.69 -8.47 12.97
C PHE A 82 -7.76 -9.68 12.88
N MET A 83 -7.48 -10.14 11.68
CA MET A 83 -6.56 -11.24 11.37
C MET A 83 -5.24 -10.65 10.95
N HIS A 84 -4.12 -11.10 11.52
CA HIS A 84 -2.80 -10.57 11.25
C HIS A 84 -1.76 -11.65 11.08
N SER A 85 -1.02 -11.58 9.97
CA SER A 85 0.13 -12.43 9.68
C SER A 85 1.04 -11.80 8.62
N PHE A 86 2.03 -12.53 8.11
CA PHE A 86 2.68 -12.18 6.85
C PHE A 86 1.70 -12.32 5.70
N SER A 87 1.84 -11.49 4.65
CA SER A 87 0.91 -11.54 3.51
C SER A 87 0.91 -12.87 2.78
N PHE A 88 2.08 -13.53 2.60
CA PHE A 88 2.13 -14.87 2.03
C PHE A 88 1.30 -15.87 2.84
N ALA A 89 1.24 -15.70 4.16
CA ALA A 89 0.51 -16.56 5.06
C ALA A 89 -1.00 -16.23 5.06
N CYS A 90 -1.36 -15.02 5.48
CA CYS A 90 -2.77 -14.63 5.61
C CYS A 90 -3.47 -14.37 4.27
N ILE A 91 -2.77 -14.19 3.16
CA ILE A 91 -3.38 -14.02 1.84
C ILE A 91 -3.20 -15.28 0.99
N GLU A 92 -1.97 -15.69 0.67
CA GLU A 92 -1.77 -16.75 -0.31
C GLU A 92 -2.15 -18.12 0.20
N ARG A 93 -1.70 -18.52 1.41
CA ARG A 93 -2.06 -19.81 2.01
C ARG A 93 -3.55 -19.91 2.34
N ALA A 94 -4.17 -18.81 2.78
CA ALA A 94 -5.59 -18.74 3.11
C ALA A 94 -6.46 -18.25 1.94
N TYR A 95 -5.93 -18.10 0.73
CA TYR A 95 -6.60 -17.47 -0.42
C TYR A 95 -8.00 -18.00 -0.68
N ASN A 96 -8.15 -19.31 -0.75
CA ASN A 96 -9.44 -19.93 -1.00
C ASN A 96 -10.43 -19.69 0.15
N GLN A 97 -9.97 -19.77 1.40
CA GLN A 97 -10.81 -19.54 2.58
C GLN A 97 -11.25 -18.07 2.67
N ILE A 98 -10.35 -17.14 2.41
CA ILE A 98 -10.70 -15.72 2.33
C ILE A 98 -11.75 -15.51 1.24
N ARG A 99 -11.50 -16.01 0.03
CA ARG A 99 -12.43 -15.88 -1.09
C ARG A 99 -13.81 -16.45 -0.77
N GLN A 100 -13.87 -17.70 -0.28
CA GLN A 100 -15.13 -18.42 -0.09
C GLN A 100 -15.85 -18.03 1.20
N SER A 101 -15.11 -17.92 2.30
CA SER A 101 -15.72 -17.77 3.61
C SER A 101 -15.87 -16.32 4.07
N ILE A 102 -15.06 -15.39 3.52
CA ILE A 102 -15.10 -13.96 3.91
C ILE A 102 -15.72 -13.10 2.82
N LEU A 103 -15.20 -13.20 1.57
CA LEU A 103 -15.54 -12.23 0.53
C LEU A 103 -16.87 -12.47 -0.15
N VAL A 104 -17.33 -13.73 -0.27
CA VAL A 104 -18.62 -14.06 -0.89
C VAL A 104 -19.75 -13.39 -0.12
N ASP A 105 -19.76 -13.50 1.20
CA ASP A 105 -20.80 -12.94 2.09
C ASP A 105 -20.44 -11.53 2.59
N ARG A 106 -19.30 -10.97 2.16
CA ARG A 106 -18.82 -9.63 2.56
C ARG A 106 -18.68 -9.45 4.07
N PHE A 107 -18.25 -10.48 4.77
CA PHE A 107 -18.07 -10.41 6.22
C PHE A 107 -17.10 -9.31 6.64
N ASN A 108 -17.38 -8.68 7.77
CA ASN A 108 -16.63 -7.55 8.31
C ASN A 108 -15.31 -7.99 8.96
N VAL A 109 -14.43 -8.61 8.17
CA VAL A 109 -13.09 -9.07 8.58
C VAL A 109 -12.02 -8.09 8.13
N LYS A 110 -11.10 -7.74 9.02
CA LYS A 110 -9.94 -6.90 8.75
C LYS A 110 -8.69 -7.76 8.68
N ILE A 111 -8.06 -7.81 7.51
CA ILE A 111 -6.86 -8.59 7.26
C ILE A 111 -5.68 -7.65 7.24
N ILE A 112 -4.69 -7.88 8.09
CA ILE A 112 -3.45 -7.10 8.12
C ILE A 112 -2.33 -8.04 7.71
N GLY A 113 -1.77 -7.80 6.53
CA GLY A 113 -0.67 -8.60 6.00
C GLY A 113 0.65 -7.83 6.00
N ARG A 114 1.68 -8.36 6.66
CA ARG A 114 3.04 -7.84 6.52
C ARG A 114 3.57 -8.17 5.14
N ASP A 115 3.84 -7.14 4.33
CA ASP A 115 4.03 -7.23 2.88
C ASP A 115 5.27 -6.47 2.40
N GLY A 116 5.65 -6.73 1.15
CA GLY A 116 6.70 -6.04 0.41
C GLY A 116 8.00 -6.83 0.30
N VAL A 117 8.93 -6.32 -0.50
CA VAL A 117 10.22 -6.96 -0.81
C VAL A 117 11.35 -6.57 0.17
N TRP A 118 11.02 -5.91 1.26
CA TRP A 118 11.99 -5.33 2.19
C TRP A 118 12.46 -6.29 3.28
N GLY A 119 11.93 -7.48 3.30
CA GLY A 119 12.17 -8.44 4.37
C GLY A 119 13.55 -9.06 4.31
N GLU A 120 14.06 -9.39 5.48
CA GLU A 120 15.34 -10.07 5.63
C GLU A 120 15.19 -11.59 5.46
N LEU A 121 13.95 -12.07 5.39
CA LEU A 121 13.60 -13.50 5.39
C LEU A 121 13.54 -14.12 3.99
N GLY A 122 13.57 -13.28 2.94
CA GLY A 122 13.60 -13.68 1.55
C GLY A 122 12.28 -14.27 1.06
N VAL A 123 12.33 -14.98 -0.05
CA VAL A 123 11.18 -15.48 -0.82
C VAL A 123 10.14 -16.27 -0.01
N SER A 124 10.54 -16.87 1.09
CA SER A 124 9.61 -17.65 1.94
C SER A 124 8.65 -16.78 2.77
N HIS A 125 8.94 -15.47 2.91
CA HIS A 125 8.18 -14.57 3.77
C HIS A 125 7.87 -13.22 3.12
N ASP A 126 8.63 -12.87 2.07
CA ASP A 126 8.43 -11.64 1.33
C ASP A 126 7.61 -11.95 0.07
N ILE A 127 6.56 -11.20 -0.14
CA ILE A 127 5.61 -11.37 -1.25
C ILE A 127 5.72 -10.20 -2.21
N VAL A 128 5.90 -10.47 -3.48
CA VAL A 128 5.89 -9.46 -4.56
C VAL A 128 4.52 -9.34 -5.22
N GLU A 129 3.76 -10.42 -5.25
CA GLU A 129 2.48 -10.59 -5.94
C GLU A 129 1.25 -10.18 -5.10
N GLY A 130 1.43 -9.77 -3.85
CA GLY A 130 0.34 -9.53 -2.90
C GLY A 130 -0.73 -8.55 -3.39
N ILE A 131 -0.34 -7.47 -4.08
CA ILE A 131 -1.30 -6.55 -4.71
C ILE A 131 -2.03 -7.24 -5.85
N GLY A 132 -1.32 -7.91 -6.74
CA GLY A 132 -1.88 -8.56 -7.92
C GLY A 132 -2.90 -9.64 -7.56
N CYS A 133 -2.57 -10.54 -6.65
CA CYS A 133 -3.45 -11.64 -6.25
C CYS A 133 -4.69 -11.13 -5.45
N THR A 134 -4.60 -10.00 -4.77
CA THR A 134 -5.73 -9.46 -3.98
C THR A 134 -6.63 -8.53 -4.81
N ARG A 135 -6.10 -7.76 -5.75
CA ARG A 135 -6.91 -6.86 -6.59
C ARG A 135 -7.98 -7.58 -7.42
N VAL A 136 -7.76 -8.81 -7.82
CA VAL A 136 -8.74 -9.62 -8.57
C VAL A 136 -9.89 -10.13 -7.71
N LEU A 137 -9.76 -10.13 -6.38
CA LEU A 137 -10.79 -10.64 -5.47
C LEU A 137 -11.98 -9.67 -5.35
N PRO A 138 -13.23 -10.06 -5.69
CA PRO A 138 -14.39 -9.22 -5.48
C PRO A 138 -14.59 -8.81 -4.01
N ASN A 139 -15.21 -7.65 -3.79
CA ASN A 139 -15.62 -7.13 -2.48
C ASN A 139 -14.48 -6.74 -1.50
N LEU A 140 -13.22 -6.99 -1.81
CA LEU A 140 -12.09 -6.66 -0.96
C LEU A 140 -11.63 -5.22 -1.18
N VAL A 141 -11.59 -4.41 -0.13
CA VAL A 141 -10.90 -3.12 -0.10
C VAL A 141 -9.43 -3.36 0.20
N ILE A 142 -8.52 -2.64 -0.49
CA ILE A 142 -7.06 -2.80 -0.30
C ILE A 142 -6.45 -1.44 0.00
N LEU A 143 -5.76 -1.35 1.14
CA LEU A 143 -5.09 -0.15 1.64
C LEU A 143 -3.58 -0.36 1.76
N ASN A 144 -2.80 0.66 1.42
CA ASN A 144 -1.34 0.70 1.56
C ASN A 144 -0.87 2.12 1.89
N ALA A 145 -0.60 2.41 3.15
CA ALA A 145 -0.32 3.74 3.65
C ALA A 145 1.13 4.18 3.38
N ALA A 146 1.32 5.46 3.03
CA ALA A 146 2.61 6.04 2.68
C ALA A 146 3.43 6.49 3.90
N ASP A 147 2.79 6.90 5.00
CA ASP A 147 3.45 7.40 6.19
C ASP A 147 2.73 7.05 7.50
N VAL A 148 3.29 7.49 8.62
CA VAL A 148 2.76 7.20 9.97
C VAL A 148 1.39 7.84 10.22
N VAL A 149 1.10 9.03 9.67
CA VAL A 149 -0.18 9.72 9.84
C VAL A 149 -1.26 9.03 9.04
N GLU A 150 -0.95 8.70 7.80
CA GLU A 150 -1.87 7.98 6.94
C GLU A 150 -2.13 6.56 7.46
N ALA A 151 -1.11 5.84 7.95
CA ALA A 151 -1.28 4.53 8.54
C ALA A 151 -2.26 4.54 9.73
N GLU A 152 -2.14 5.51 10.65
CA GLU A 152 -3.08 5.66 11.76
C GLU A 152 -4.52 5.90 11.25
N LYS A 153 -4.68 6.81 10.29
CA LYS A 153 -6.00 7.16 9.74
C LYS A 153 -6.62 6.02 8.94
N ALA A 154 -5.81 5.32 8.15
CA ALA A 154 -6.25 4.16 7.38
C ALA A 154 -6.73 3.02 8.30
N PHE A 155 -6.04 2.78 9.42
CA PHE A 155 -6.49 1.82 10.43
C PHE A 155 -7.84 2.19 11.05
N LEU A 156 -8.03 3.46 11.39
CA LEU A 156 -9.31 3.94 11.93
C LEU A 156 -10.42 3.83 10.89
N ALA A 157 -10.16 4.28 9.66
CA ALA A 157 -11.11 4.18 8.55
C ALA A 157 -11.46 2.73 8.20
N MET A 158 -10.48 1.81 8.24
CA MET A 158 -10.68 0.38 8.07
C MET A 158 -11.64 -0.19 9.11
N ALA A 159 -11.53 0.23 10.38
CA ALA A 159 -12.44 -0.20 11.44
C ALA A 159 -13.85 0.37 11.28
N ASP A 160 -13.99 1.60 10.78
CA ASP A 160 -15.28 2.24 10.53
C ASP A 160 -15.99 1.68 9.26
N TYR A 161 -15.24 1.14 8.31
CA TYR A 161 -15.79 0.53 7.09
C TYR A 161 -16.43 -0.82 7.38
N VAL A 162 -17.68 -1.02 6.94
CA VAL A 162 -18.39 -2.30 7.09
C VAL A 162 -18.10 -3.18 5.87
N GLY A 163 -17.34 -4.22 6.07
CA GLY A 163 -16.93 -5.16 5.01
C GLY A 163 -15.47 -5.58 5.13
N PRO A 164 -15.02 -6.46 4.23
CA PRO A 164 -13.65 -6.97 4.27
C PRO A 164 -12.65 -5.93 3.76
N VAL A 165 -11.58 -5.75 4.52
CA VAL A 165 -10.47 -4.85 4.18
C VAL A 165 -9.16 -5.59 4.34
N TYR A 166 -8.28 -5.49 3.38
CA TYR A 166 -6.89 -5.88 3.47
C TYR A 166 -6.02 -4.63 3.63
N PHE A 167 -5.33 -4.53 4.75
CA PHE A 167 -4.31 -3.52 5.00
C PHE A 167 -2.93 -4.11 4.75
N ARG A 168 -2.30 -3.64 3.71
CA ARG A 168 -0.93 -4.00 3.34
C ARG A 168 0.04 -3.23 4.21
N ALA A 169 0.67 -3.93 5.15
CA ALA A 169 1.53 -3.33 6.16
C ALA A 169 3.01 -3.51 5.80
N GLU A 170 3.66 -2.48 5.30
CA GLU A 170 5.07 -2.50 4.92
C GLU A 170 6.00 -2.29 6.13
N TYR A 171 5.79 -3.07 7.22
CA TYR A 171 6.56 -2.88 8.46
C TYR A 171 8.06 -3.18 8.32
N ALA A 172 8.45 -3.98 7.34
CA ALA A 172 9.85 -4.25 7.04
C ALA A 172 10.50 -3.19 6.15
N ALA A 173 9.73 -2.28 5.54
CA ALA A 173 10.28 -1.20 4.74
C ALA A 173 11.24 -0.31 5.54
N PRO A 174 12.15 0.42 4.89
CA PRO A 174 12.81 1.54 5.54
C PRO A 174 11.77 2.48 6.13
N ALA A 175 12.08 3.18 7.23
CA ALA A 175 11.14 4.14 7.80
C ALA A 175 10.78 5.21 6.74
N PRO A 176 9.50 5.37 6.36
CA PRO A 176 9.10 6.37 5.39
C PRO A 176 9.28 7.78 5.94
N LEU A 177 9.40 8.77 5.07
CA LEU A 177 9.29 10.16 5.47
C LEU A 177 7.94 10.40 6.13
N LYS A 178 7.88 11.25 7.14
CA LYS A 178 6.59 11.80 7.57
C LYS A 178 6.13 12.79 6.51
N ILE A 179 5.01 12.51 5.87
CA ILE A 179 4.52 13.25 4.70
C ILE A 179 3.34 14.15 5.08
N PHE A 180 2.38 13.61 5.82
CA PHE A 180 1.12 14.29 6.10
C PHE A 180 1.09 14.97 7.47
N THR A 181 0.30 16.04 7.53
CA THR A 181 -0.07 16.70 8.80
C THR A 181 -1.18 15.92 9.51
N ASN A 182 -1.33 16.11 10.81
CA ASN A 182 -2.30 15.35 11.60
C ASN A 182 -3.77 15.61 11.19
N ASP A 183 -4.06 16.69 10.50
CA ASP A 183 -5.38 17.05 9.97
C ASP A 183 -5.62 16.55 8.54
N TYR A 184 -4.70 15.77 7.95
CA TYR A 184 -4.86 15.13 6.65
C TYR A 184 -6.19 14.34 6.56
N PRO A 185 -7.04 14.59 5.57
CA PRO A 185 -8.34 13.96 5.45
C PRO A 185 -8.25 12.63 4.68
N PHE A 186 -7.91 11.54 5.36
CA PHE A 186 -7.91 10.21 4.74
C PHE A 186 -9.33 9.73 4.43
N GLU A 187 -9.55 9.23 3.22
CA GLU A 187 -10.80 8.63 2.77
C GLU A 187 -10.52 7.39 1.92
N ILE A 188 -11.17 6.26 2.22
CA ILE A 188 -11.06 5.03 1.42
C ILE A 188 -11.58 5.30 0.00
N GLY A 189 -10.79 4.95 -1.00
CA GLY A 189 -11.13 5.14 -2.41
C GLY A 189 -10.72 6.50 -2.98
N LYS A 190 -10.08 7.36 -2.18
CA LYS A 190 -9.54 8.64 -2.63
C LYS A 190 -8.01 8.67 -2.54
N ALA A 191 -7.40 9.14 -3.63
CA ALA A 191 -6.00 9.44 -3.69
C ALA A 191 -5.72 10.87 -3.20
N TYR A 192 -4.48 11.15 -2.82
CA TYR A 192 -4.11 12.50 -2.43
C TYR A 192 -2.99 13.07 -3.30
N THR A 193 -3.26 14.20 -3.96
CA THR A 193 -2.23 14.90 -4.71
C THR A 193 -1.29 15.63 -3.76
N ILE A 194 -0.10 15.07 -3.56
CA ILE A 194 0.95 15.65 -2.72
C ILE A 194 1.49 16.94 -3.36
N LYS A 195 1.72 16.91 -4.68
CA LYS A 195 2.25 18.03 -5.47
C LYS A 195 1.74 17.92 -6.90
N HIS A 196 1.29 19.04 -7.46
CA HIS A 196 1.05 19.12 -8.90
C HIS A 196 2.36 19.30 -9.68
N GLY A 197 2.38 18.81 -10.92
CA GLY A 197 3.50 18.95 -11.85
C GLY A 197 3.04 19.28 -13.27
N LYS A 198 3.95 19.71 -14.13
CA LYS A 198 3.65 20.06 -15.54
C LYS A 198 4.26 19.07 -16.53
N ASP A 199 5.40 18.46 -16.18
CA ASP A 199 6.17 17.64 -17.10
C ASP A 199 5.78 16.15 -17.04
N ALA A 200 5.54 15.64 -15.84
CA ALA A 200 5.08 14.28 -15.59
C ALA A 200 4.37 14.20 -14.23
N THR A 201 3.64 13.10 -13.96
CA THR A 201 3.07 12.80 -12.66
C THR A 201 3.46 11.38 -12.23
N ILE A 202 3.97 11.25 -11.01
CA ILE A 202 4.22 9.96 -10.37
C ILE A 202 2.98 9.60 -9.53
N ILE A 203 2.42 8.40 -9.74
CA ILE A 203 1.36 7.82 -8.91
C ILE A 203 2.00 6.69 -8.11
N ALA A 204 2.17 6.89 -6.83
CA ALA A 204 2.89 5.97 -5.96
C ALA A 204 2.01 5.46 -4.82
N THR A 205 2.40 4.34 -4.21
CA THR A 205 1.72 3.76 -3.04
C THR A 205 2.72 3.31 -1.98
N GLY A 206 2.31 3.37 -0.71
CA GLY A 206 3.13 2.90 0.41
C GLY A 206 4.49 3.60 0.49
N TYR A 207 5.53 2.84 0.81
CA TYR A 207 6.89 3.38 0.92
C TYR A 207 7.39 4.07 -0.37
N MET A 208 6.90 3.67 -1.54
CA MET A 208 7.35 4.25 -2.81
C MET A 208 6.97 5.73 -2.96
N VAL A 209 6.05 6.25 -2.16
CA VAL A 209 5.79 7.71 -2.07
C VAL A 209 7.01 8.44 -1.51
N THR A 210 7.70 7.86 -0.53
CA THR A 210 8.96 8.42 0.00
C THR A 210 10.05 8.48 -1.06
N GLU A 211 10.27 7.42 -1.83
CA GLU A 211 11.26 7.42 -2.92
C GLU A 211 10.86 8.38 -4.04
N SER A 212 9.56 8.52 -4.32
CA SER A 212 9.05 9.50 -5.28
C SER A 212 9.29 10.95 -4.85
N ILE A 213 9.17 11.28 -3.56
CA ILE A 213 9.52 12.61 -3.03
C ILE A 213 11.00 12.90 -3.23
N LYS A 214 11.88 11.94 -2.95
CA LYS A 214 13.31 12.09 -3.21
C LYS A 214 13.62 12.28 -4.70
N ALA A 215 12.92 11.53 -5.56
CA ALA A 215 13.08 11.62 -7.01
C ALA A 215 12.70 13.00 -7.56
N ILE A 216 11.62 13.61 -7.10
CA ILE A 216 11.23 14.95 -7.58
C ILE A 216 12.23 16.02 -7.15
N ASP A 217 12.91 15.88 -6.02
CA ASP A 217 13.97 16.80 -5.60
C ASP A 217 15.21 16.71 -6.53
N ILE A 218 15.49 15.52 -7.07
CA ILE A 218 16.54 15.32 -8.09
C ILE A 218 16.10 15.91 -9.42
N LEU A 219 14.89 15.60 -9.88
CA LEU A 219 14.33 16.06 -11.15
C LEU A 219 14.18 17.59 -11.21
N ALA A 220 13.87 18.22 -10.07
CA ALA A 220 13.79 19.69 -9.99
C ALA A 220 15.16 20.38 -10.26
N LYS A 221 16.28 19.74 -9.90
CA LYS A 221 17.61 20.27 -10.24
C LYS A 221 17.91 20.19 -11.74
N ASP A 222 17.27 19.24 -12.42
CA ASP A 222 17.32 19.09 -13.88
C ASP A 222 16.29 19.98 -14.60
N GLY A 223 15.58 20.83 -13.86
CA GLY A 223 14.58 21.76 -14.40
C GLY A 223 13.23 21.15 -14.74
N LEU A 224 12.93 19.90 -14.28
CA LEU A 224 11.67 19.22 -14.50
C LEU A 224 10.71 19.46 -13.34
N ASP A 225 9.46 19.81 -13.65
CA ASP A 225 8.38 20.03 -12.71
C ASP A 225 7.45 18.80 -12.69
N VAL A 226 7.73 17.88 -11.76
CA VAL A 226 7.04 16.58 -11.65
C VAL A 226 6.07 16.59 -10.46
N GLY A 227 4.84 16.12 -10.69
CA GLY A 227 3.81 15.93 -9.68
C GLY A 227 3.92 14.57 -8.97
N ILE A 228 3.30 14.47 -7.79
CA ILE A 228 3.15 13.21 -7.06
C ILE A 228 1.70 13.08 -6.57
N ILE A 229 1.14 11.89 -6.78
CA ILE A 229 -0.13 11.44 -6.20
C ILE A 229 0.17 10.23 -5.33
N ASP A 230 -0.31 10.26 -4.11
CA ASP A 230 -0.36 9.11 -3.22
C ASP A 230 -1.65 8.33 -3.45
N MET A 231 -1.53 7.08 -3.85
CA MET A 231 -2.63 6.15 -4.10
C MET A 231 -2.69 5.12 -2.96
N SER A 232 -3.09 5.56 -1.79
CA SER A 232 -3.16 4.72 -0.59
C SER A 232 -4.30 3.69 -0.61
N THR A 233 -5.31 3.88 -1.46
CA THR A 233 -6.32 2.86 -1.74
C THR A 233 -6.06 2.22 -3.11
N LEU A 234 -5.63 0.96 -3.10
CA LEU A 234 -5.36 0.21 -4.33
C LEU A 234 -6.61 -0.41 -4.94
N LYS A 235 -7.67 -0.55 -4.12
CA LYS A 235 -9.00 -1.00 -4.52
C LYS A 235 -10.05 -0.53 -3.51
N PRO A 236 -11.11 0.24 -3.95
CA PRO A 236 -11.25 0.78 -5.30
C PRO A 236 -10.16 1.80 -5.62
N LEU A 237 -9.73 1.85 -6.88
CA LEU A 237 -8.78 2.85 -7.34
C LEU A 237 -9.49 4.20 -7.53
N ASP A 238 -8.83 5.31 -7.21
CA ASP A 238 -9.33 6.64 -7.55
C ASP A 238 -9.06 6.94 -9.03
N GLU A 239 -10.00 6.56 -9.90
CA GLU A 239 -9.90 6.71 -11.34
C GLU A 239 -9.89 8.18 -11.76
N GLU A 240 -10.63 9.04 -11.04
CA GLU A 240 -10.67 10.49 -11.31
C GLU A 240 -9.27 11.11 -11.14
N ALA A 241 -8.57 10.77 -10.07
CA ALA A 241 -7.20 11.26 -9.83
C ALA A 241 -6.22 10.82 -10.93
N VAL A 242 -6.38 9.59 -11.46
CA VAL A 242 -5.57 9.08 -12.58
C VAL A 242 -5.87 9.87 -13.87
N ILE A 243 -7.15 10.12 -14.17
CA ILE A 243 -7.59 10.85 -15.36
C ILE A 243 -7.08 12.29 -15.31
N GLU A 244 -7.27 12.99 -14.18
CA GLU A 244 -6.79 14.36 -13.99
C GLU A 244 -5.27 14.49 -14.15
N ALA A 245 -4.50 13.53 -13.58
CA ALA A 245 -3.05 13.48 -13.75
C ALA A 245 -2.65 13.33 -15.23
N ALA A 246 -3.37 12.48 -15.96
CA ALA A 246 -3.12 12.26 -17.39
C ALA A 246 -3.51 13.47 -18.24
N GLU A 247 -4.58 14.19 -17.89
CA GLU A 247 -4.96 15.44 -18.54
C GLU A 247 -3.88 16.51 -18.39
N GLN A 248 -3.31 16.61 -17.19
CA GLN A 248 -2.32 17.63 -16.87
C GLN A 248 -0.98 17.39 -17.58
N THR A 249 -0.46 16.17 -17.56
CA THR A 249 0.94 15.91 -17.94
C THR A 249 1.13 15.00 -19.15
N ARG A 250 0.18 14.10 -19.43
CA ARG A 250 0.29 13.04 -20.47
C ARG A 250 1.51 12.12 -20.30
N ALA A 251 2.17 12.18 -19.15
CA ALA A 251 3.32 11.35 -18.81
C ALA A 251 3.13 10.85 -17.37
N ILE A 252 2.75 9.60 -17.23
CA ILE A 252 2.44 8.98 -15.95
C ILE A 252 3.50 7.94 -15.63
N VAL A 253 4.02 7.99 -14.42
CA VAL A 253 4.89 6.95 -13.85
C VAL A 253 4.19 6.35 -12.65
N THR A 254 4.07 5.03 -12.56
CA THR A 254 3.60 4.38 -11.33
C THR A 254 4.77 3.84 -10.54
N ALA A 255 4.67 3.88 -9.20
CA ALA A 255 5.70 3.34 -8.32
C ALA A 255 5.07 2.53 -7.18
N GLU A 256 5.40 1.23 -7.14
CA GLU A 256 4.88 0.27 -6.18
C GLU A 256 5.97 -0.68 -5.68
N ASN A 257 5.90 -1.06 -4.42
CA ASN A 257 6.72 -2.10 -3.82
C ASN A 257 6.00 -3.45 -3.97
N GLY A 258 6.05 -4.00 -5.15
CA GLY A 258 5.40 -5.25 -5.53
C GLY A 258 5.53 -5.48 -7.02
N SER A 259 4.98 -6.59 -7.50
CA SER A 259 5.02 -6.92 -8.93
C SER A 259 4.29 -5.88 -9.77
N ILE A 260 4.91 -5.48 -10.89
CA ILE A 260 4.24 -4.65 -11.91
C ILE A 260 3.12 -5.42 -12.62
N ILE A 261 3.06 -6.75 -12.47
CA ILE A 261 2.02 -7.60 -13.05
C ILE A 261 0.85 -7.69 -12.05
N GLY A 262 -0.34 -7.28 -12.45
CA GLY A 262 -1.53 -7.23 -11.60
C GLY A 262 -1.53 -6.10 -10.56
N GLY A 263 -0.44 -5.33 -10.43
CA GLY A 263 -0.23 -4.29 -9.44
C GLY A 263 -0.95 -2.96 -9.70
N LEU A 264 -0.49 -1.91 -9.01
CA LEU A 264 -0.97 -0.53 -9.19
C LEU A 264 -0.81 -0.07 -10.64
N GLY A 265 0.37 -0.35 -11.24
CA GLY A 265 0.67 0.09 -12.59
C GLY A 265 -0.28 -0.47 -13.65
N GLU A 266 -0.74 -1.71 -13.54
CA GLU A 266 -1.77 -2.26 -14.44
C GLU A 266 -3.15 -1.67 -14.17
N GLY A 267 -3.49 -1.40 -12.91
CA GLY A 267 -4.73 -0.68 -12.59
C GLY A 267 -4.79 0.69 -13.25
N VAL A 268 -3.71 1.46 -13.12
CA VAL A 268 -3.57 2.77 -13.77
C VAL A 268 -3.59 2.65 -15.29
N ALA A 269 -2.91 1.63 -15.86
CA ALA A 269 -2.91 1.39 -17.30
C ALA A 269 -4.32 1.15 -17.87
N ALA A 270 -5.17 0.39 -17.16
CA ALA A 270 -6.55 0.15 -17.54
C ALA A 270 -7.35 1.47 -17.57
N VAL A 271 -7.28 2.27 -16.50
CA VAL A 271 -7.97 3.57 -16.45
C VAL A 271 -7.50 4.50 -17.58
N LEU A 272 -6.20 4.56 -17.83
CA LEU A 272 -5.64 5.38 -18.92
C LEU A 272 -6.13 4.91 -20.29
N ALA A 273 -6.15 3.60 -20.53
CA ALA A 273 -6.58 3.03 -21.83
C ALA A 273 -8.06 3.28 -22.11
N GLU A 274 -8.90 3.20 -21.08
CA GLU A 274 -10.35 3.34 -21.18
C GLU A 274 -10.81 4.80 -21.24
N ASN A 275 -10.09 5.73 -20.59
CA ASN A 275 -10.57 7.11 -20.42
C ASN A 275 -9.65 8.16 -21.04
N MET A 276 -8.34 8.15 -20.71
CA MET A 276 -7.41 9.22 -21.09
C MET A 276 -6.02 8.65 -21.43
N PRO A 277 -5.82 8.16 -22.67
CA PRO A 277 -4.54 7.59 -23.08
C PRO A 277 -3.35 8.53 -22.87
N ALA A 278 -2.35 8.06 -22.15
CA ALA A 278 -1.10 8.79 -21.82
C ALA A 278 0.11 7.85 -21.93
N ALA A 279 1.31 8.43 -21.99
CA ALA A 279 2.53 7.64 -21.84
C ALA A 279 2.61 7.10 -20.40
N LEU A 280 2.94 5.82 -20.27
CA LEU A 280 3.08 5.15 -18.98
C LEU A 280 4.42 4.43 -18.90
N VAL A 281 5.09 4.58 -17.75
CA VAL A 281 6.22 3.75 -17.29
C VAL A 281 5.89 3.25 -15.89
N ARG A 282 6.17 1.98 -15.61
CA ARG A 282 5.87 1.35 -14.33
C ARG A 282 7.19 1.06 -13.60
N VAL A 283 7.29 1.48 -12.36
CA VAL A 283 8.36 1.15 -11.42
C VAL A 283 7.81 0.18 -10.39
N GLY A 284 8.41 -0.99 -10.30
CA GLY A 284 8.03 -2.08 -9.41
C GLY A 284 8.88 -3.29 -9.69
N VAL A 285 8.64 -4.38 -8.98
CA VAL A 285 9.33 -5.65 -9.21
C VAL A 285 8.86 -6.24 -10.54
N GLU A 286 9.79 -6.57 -11.41
CA GLU A 286 9.50 -7.25 -12.67
C GLU A 286 9.10 -8.72 -12.41
N ASP A 287 9.22 -9.60 -13.38
CA ASP A 287 8.84 -11.02 -13.24
C ASP A 287 9.91 -11.80 -12.46
N GLU A 288 10.12 -11.42 -11.18
CA GLU A 288 11.10 -12.00 -10.28
C GLU A 288 10.52 -12.18 -8.87
N PHE A 289 10.94 -13.24 -8.19
CA PHE A 289 10.64 -13.44 -6.77
C PHE A 289 11.51 -12.54 -5.89
N SER A 290 11.04 -12.27 -4.67
CA SER A 290 11.84 -11.66 -3.62
C SER A 290 13.07 -12.51 -3.30
N GLN A 291 14.07 -11.91 -2.66
CA GLN A 291 15.27 -12.62 -2.23
C GLN A 291 15.77 -12.10 -0.87
N SER A 292 16.58 -12.92 -0.21
CA SER A 292 17.29 -12.47 0.98
C SER A 292 18.39 -11.49 0.63
N ALA A 293 18.50 -10.42 1.39
CA ALA A 293 19.66 -9.52 1.31
C ALA A 293 20.94 -10.22 1.77
N ARG A 294 22.08 -9.77 1.25
CA ARG A 294 23.40 -10.38 1.46
C ARG A 294 24.36 -9.47 2.21
N THR A 295 23.97 -8.25 2.51
CA THR A 295 24.82 -7.23 3.14
C THR A 295 24.24 -6.75 4.47
N ASP A 296 25.03 -5.95 5.20
CA ASP A 296 24.59 -5.29 6.44
C ASP A 296 23.60 -4.13 6.20
N ALA A 297 23.34 -3.79 4.92
CA ALA A 297 22.34 -2.80 4.50
C ALA A 297 21.24 -3.47 3.63
N PRO A 298 20.47 -4.42 4.17
CA PRO A 298 19.58 -5.28 3.40
C PRO A 298 18.56 -4.49 2.58
N LYS A 299 18.00 -3.43 3.14
CA LYS A 299 16.96 -2.63 2.49
C LYS A 299 17.48 -1.82 1.30
N ASP A 300 18.70 -1.29 1.38
CA ASP A 300 19.33 -0.57 0.27
C ASP A 300 19.78 -1.53 -0.85
N GLU A 301 20.27 -2.72 -0.47
CA GLU A 301 20.60 -3.78 -1.43
C GLU A 301 19.37 -4.23 -2.22
N LEU A 302 18.27 -4.56 -1.52
CA LEU A 302 17.02 -5.01 -2.15
C LEU A 302 16.39 -3.91 -3.00
N LYS A 303 16.43 -2.68 -2.54
CA LYS A 303 15.95 -1.52 -3.29
C LYS A 303 16.71 -1.33 -4.61
N ALA A 304 18.05 -1.43 -4.57
CA ALA A 304 18.87 -1.35 -5.77
C ALA A 304 18.68 -2.56 -6.71
N PHE A 305 18.54 -3.76 -6.13
CA PHE A 305 18.34 -4.99 -6.91
C PHE A 305 17.03 -4.94 -7.71
N PHE A 306 15.93 -4.48 -7.09
CA PHE A 306 14.62 -4.42 -7.73
C PHE A 306 14.36 -3.12 -8.50
N GLY A 307 15.30 -2.20 -8.58
CA GLY A 307 15.11 -0.92 -9.28
C GLY A 307 14.04 -0.02 -8.64
N LEU A 308 14.01 0.01 -7.31
CA LEU A 308 13.00 0.74 -6.52
C LEU A 308 13.56 2.01 -5.85
N SER A 309 14.73 2.47 -6.26
CA SER A 309 15.35 3.68 -5.71
C SER A 309 14.77 4.96 -6.31
N ALA A 310 15.04 6.09 -5.67
CA ALA A 310 14.69 7.40 -6.21
C ALA A 310 15.35 7.65 -7.58
N GLU A 311 16.57 7.16 -7.77
CA GLU A 311 17.32 7.24 -9.01
C GLU A 311 16.64 6.46 -10.14
N ASP A 312 16.11 5.28 -9.86
CA ASP A 312 15.34 4.47 -10.82
C ASP A 312 14.04 5.17 -11.23
N ILE A 313 13.36 5.80 -10.27
CA ILE A 313 12.18 6.63 -10.56
C ILE A 313 12.55 7.83 -11.44
N VAL A 314 13.70 8.48 -11.19
CA VAL A 314 14.18 9.58 -12.03
C VAL A 314 14.39 9.14 -13.48
N LEU A 315 15.01 7.98 -13.69
CA LEU A 315 15.21 7.41 -15.02
C LEU A 315 13.87 7.11 -15.71
N SER A 316 12.94 6.51 -14.98
CA SER A 316 11.60 6.17 -15.46
C SER A 316 10.78 7.41 -15.84
N VAL A 317 10.90 8.51 -15.08
CA VAL A 317 10.24 9.79 -15.41
C VAL A 317 10.81 10.36 -16.73
N LYS A 318 12.11 10.40 -16.89
CA LYS A 318 12.76 10.88 -18.13
C LYS A 318 12.39 10.03 -19.35
N GLU A 319 12.33 8.72 -19.15
CA GLU A 319 11.85 7.78 -20.18
C GLU A 319 10.39 8.08 -20.56
N CYS A 320 9.51 8.25 -19.57
CA CYS A 320 8.10 8.51 -19.78
C CYS A 320 7.85 9.82 -20.54
N ILE A 321 8.58 10.89 -20.19
CA ILE A 321 8.54 12.17 -20.93
C ILE A 321 8.97 11.94 -22.38
N THR A 322 10.03 11.19 -22.61
CA THR A 322 10.51 10.85 -23.95
C THR A 322 9.46 10.07 -24.76
N LYS A 323 8.79 9.09 -24.14
CA LYS A 323 7.68 8.33 -24.77
C LYS A 323 6.55 9.26 -25.15
N ARG A 324 6.11 10.13 -24.24
CA ARG A 324 5.05 11.12 -24.48
C ARG A 324 5.38 12.01 -25.71
N ASP A 325 6.58 12.50 -25.78
CA ASP A 325 6.99 13.43 -26.83
C ASP A 325 7.09 12.75 -28.20
N LYS A 326 7.48 11.47 -28.26
CA LYS A 326 7.38 10.65 -29.48
C LYS A 326 5.96 10.49 -29.96
N PHE A 327 4.97 10.27 -29.06
CA PHE A 327 3.56 10.18 -29.47
C PHE A 327 3.01 11.49 -30.06
N LYS A 328 3.52 12.65 -29.63
CA LYS A 328 3.15 13.95 -30.24
C LYS A 328 3.69 14.10 -31.68
N LEU A 329 4.86 13.56 -31.96
CA LEU A 329 5.50 13.65 -33.29
C LEU A 329 4.82 12.75 -34.34
N THR A 330 4.26 11.60 -33.92
CA THR A 330 3.59 10.66 -34.84
C THR A 330 2.17 11.08 -35.22
N ARG A 331 1.59 12.12 -34.60
CA ARG A 331 0.27 12.66 -34.90
C ARG A 331 0.29 13.92 -35.79
N LYS A 332 1.46 14.37 -36.23
CA LYS A 332 1.64 15.42 -37.24
C LYS A 332 1.88 14.83 -38.62
#